data_035e23ad75d93ea380eaf7b283b5bafd
#
_entry.id   035e23ad75d93ea380eaf7b283b5bafd
#
_cell.length_a   1.000
_cell.length_b   1.000
_cell.length_c   1.000
_cell.angle_alpha   90.00
_cell.angle_beta   90.00
_cell.angle_gamma   90.00
#
_symmetry.space_group_name_H-M   'P 1'
#
loop_
_entity.id
_entity.type
_entity.pdbx_description
1 polymer ?
#
loop_
_entity_poly.entity_id
_entity_poly.type
_entity_poly.pdbx_seq_one_letter_code
_entity_poly.pdbx_strand_id
1 'polypeptide(L)'
;MENILEVKNLHVSFNTYAGEVQAVRGVSFSLKKGEVLAIVGESGSGKSVTAKTLMRLNPASNTRIKSGEILFEGKDLTTVTEKEMQKVRGAGISMVFQDPMTALNPTMTIGSQIIENLRKHQKMNIREARRRAAELLQLVGISHTEARLKQYPHQFSGGMRQRIVIAIALASNPKILIADEPTT
;
A
#
# COMPACT_ATOMS: atom_id res chain seq x y z
N MET A 1 -3.60 25.35 0.60
CA MET A 1 -3.51 24.02 1.25
C MET A 1 -2.21 23.38 0.76
N GLU A 2 -1.42 22.87 1.66
CA GLU A 2 -0.11 22.28 1.38
C GLU A 2 -0.28 20.88 0.76
N ASN A 3 0.56 20.55 -0.21
CA ASN A 3 0.55 19.22 -0.83
C ASN A 3 1.14 18.18 0.16
N ILE A 4 0.43 17.07 0.35
CA ILE A 4 0.91 15.96 1.16
C ILE A 4 1.88 15.06 0.36
N LEU A 5 1.67 14.99 -0.97
CA LEU A 5 2.52 14.27 -1.91
C LEU A 5 2.73 15.11 -3.17
N GLU A 6 3.97 15.18 -3.64
CA GLU A 6 4.31 15.73 -4.94
C GLU A 6 5.24 14.77 -5.68
N VAL A 7 4.90 14.47 -6.91
CA VAL A 7 5.74 13.71 -7.84
C VAL A 7 6.15 14.65 -8.97
N LYS A 8 7.45 14.79 -9.19
CA LYS A 8 8.00 15.73 -10.18
C LYS A 8 8.86 15.01 -11.19
N ASN A 9 8.44 15.03 -12.44
CA ASN A 9 9.17 14.50 -13.59
C ASN A 9 9.77 13.10 -13.36
N LEU A 10 8.97 12.20 -12.79
CA LEU A 10 9.41 10.85 -12.39
C LEU A 10 9.67 9.98 -13.61
N HIS A 11 10.89 9.44 -13.71
CA HIS A 11 11.29 8.47 -14.71
C HIS A 11 11.74 7.17 -14.04
N VAL A 12 11.11 6.04 -14.42
CA VAL A 12 11.44 4.72 -13.87
C VAL A 12 11.67 3.74 -15.00
N SER A 13 12.77 2.99 -14.91
CA SER A 13 13.13 1.96 -15.87
C SER A 13 13.42 0.64 -15.17
N PHE A 14 13.21 -0.45 -15.91
CA PHE A 14 13.61 -1.79 -15.55
C PHE A 14 14.74 -2.28 -16.45
N ASN A 15 15.79 -2.83 -15.85
CA ASN A 15 16.81 -3.57 -16.58
C ASN A 15 16.34 -5.00 -16.81
N THR A 16 16.22 -5.41 -18.08
CA THR A 16 15.83 -6.77 -18.48
C THR A 16 16.96 -7.40 -19.31
N TYR A 17 16.88 -8.70 -19.56
CA TYR A 17 17.83 -9.37 -20.45
C TYR A 17 17.80 -8.81 -21.88
N ALA A 18 16.67 -8.28 -22.32
CA ALA A 18 16.49 -7.66 -23.65
C ALA A 18 16.89 -6.18 -23.68
N GLY A 19 17.37 -5.62 -22.57
CA GLY A 19 17.75 -4.21 -22.44
C GLY A 19 16.88 -3.43 -21.44
N GLU A 20 17.00 -2.12 -21.48
CA GLU A 20 16.28 -1.21 -20.60
C GLU A 20 14.85 -0.96 -21.09
N VAL A 21 13.87 -1.14 -20.21
CA VAL A 21 12.46 -0.82 -20.45
C VAL A 21 12.06 0.39 -19.62
N GLN A 22 11.72 1.50 -20.26
CA GLN A 22 11.23 2.70 -19.61
C GLN A 22 9.74 2.56 -19.28
N ALA A 23 9.42 2.28 -18.03
CA ALA A 23 8.06 2.03 -17.58
C ALA A 23 7.30 3.31 -17.19
N VAL A 24 8.02 4.33 -16.68
CA VAL A 24 7.47 5.66 -16.36
C VAL A 24 8.34 6.73 -17.02
N ARG A 25 7.70 7.67 -17.74
CA ARG A 25 8.39 8.63 -18.61
C ARG A 25 7.93 10.05 -18.30
N GLY A 26 8.48 10.67 -17.24
CA GLY A 26 8.26 12.06 -16.89
C GLY A 26 6.87 12.36 -16.28
N VAL A 27 6.40 11.49 -15.38
CA VAL A 27 5.10 11.69 -14.72
C VAL A 27 5.22 12.73 -13.60
N SER A 28 4.29 13.68 -13.58
CA SER A 28 4.19 14.69 -12.52
C SER A 28 2.75 14.83 -12.06
N PHE A 29 2.53 14.86 -10.75
CA PHE A 29 1.24 15.14 -10.12
C PHE A 29 1.44 15.55 -8.66
N SER A 30 0.41 16.10 -8.07
CA SER A 30 0.38 16.43 -6.63
C SER A 30 -0.93 15.97 -6.00
N LEU A 31 -0.90 15.74 -4.70
CA LEU A 31 -2.06 15.37 -3.89
C LEU A 31 -2.10 16.25 -2.64
N LYS A 32 -3.24 16.87 -2.37
CA LYS A 32 -3.47 17.63 -1.15
C LYS A 32 -4.08 16.75 -0.07
N LYS A 33 -3.98 17.18 1.17
CA LYS A 33 -4.63 16.49 2.28
C LYS A 33 -6.15 16.45 2.10
N GLY A 34 -6.74 15.25 2.20
CA GLY A 34 -8.19 15.04 2.01
C GLY A 34 -8.65 14.98 0.56
N GLU A 35 -7.73 15.08 -0.40
CA GLU A 35 -8.02 14.97 -1.83
C GLU A 35 -8.02 13.49 -2.28
N VAL A 36 -8.79 13.20 -3.32
CA VAL A 36 -8.78 11.92 -4.04
C VAL A 36 -8.24 12.17 -5.44
N LEU A 37 -7.16 11.49 -5.81
CA LEU A 37 -6.54 11.53 -7.14
C LEU A 37 -6.74 10.19 -7.83
N ALA A 38 -7.34 10.19 -9.01
CA ALA A 38 -7.45 9.01 -9.87
C ALA A 38 -6.38 9.06 -10.98
N ILE A 39 -5.58 7.98 -11.08
CA ILE A 39 -4.62 7.78 -12.16
C ILE A 39 -5.23 6.75 -13.13
N VAL A 40 -5.58 7.20 -14.32
CA VAL A 40 -6.21 6.38 -15.36
C VAL A 40 -5.29 6.18 -16.55
N GLY A 41 -5.45 5.09 -17.27
CA GLY A 41 -4.67 4.75 -18.45
C GLY A 41 -4.82 3.28 -18.83
N GLU A 42 -4.36 2.90 -20.00
CA GLU A 42 -4.42 1.53 -20.50
C GLU A 42 -3.59 0.54 -19.64
N SER A 43 -3.84 -0.76 -19.81
CA SER A 43 -2.99 -1.79 -19.21
C SER A 43 -1.55 -1.63 -19.71
N GLY A 44 -0.57 -1.74 -18.81
CA GLY A 44 0.84 -1.54 -19.14
C GLY A 44 1.31 -0.08 -19.24
N SER A 45 0.44 0.93 -19.01
CA SER A 45 0.83 2.35 -19.08
C SER A 45 1.69 2.84 -17.90
N GLY A 46 2.06 1.96 -16.97
CA GLY A 46 2.93 2.30 -15.84
C GLY A 46 2.23 2.74 -14.55
N LYS A 47 0.89 2.65 -14.45
CA LYS A 47 0.11 3.02 -13.23
C LYS A 47 0.62 2.30 -11.98
N SER A 48 0.61 0.97 -12.00
CA SER A 48 1.05 0.15 -10.87
C SER A 48 2.56 0.31 -10.58
N VAL A 49 3.38 0.55 -11.62
CA VAL A 49 4.80 0.86 -11.43
C VAL A 49 4.96 2.18 -10.71
N THR A 50 4.23 3.22 -11.11
CA THR A 50 4.23 4.52 -10.43
C THR A 50 3.80 4.36 -8.98
N ALA A 51 2.66 3.71 -8.72
CA ALA A 51 2.14 3.46 -7.37
C ALA A 51 3.14 2.73 -6.47
N LYS A 52 3.75 1.64 -6.96
CA LYS A 52 4.79 0.89 -6.24
C LYS A 52 6.07 1.70 -6.04
N THR A 53 6.43 2.59 -6.97
CA THR A 53 7.62 3.44 -6.85
C THR A 53 7.47 4.44 -5.71
N LEU A 54 6.28 4.99 -5.45
CA LEU A 54 6.03 5.88 -4.31
C LEU A 54 6.41 5.23 -2.97
N MET A 55 6.29 3.91 -2.87
CA MET A 55 6.63 3.14 -1.69
C MET A 55 7.95 2.35 -1.82
N ARG A 56 8.69 2.50 -2.93
CA ARG A 56 9.90 1.75 -3.26
C ARG A 56 9.69 0.23 -3.14
N LEU A 57 8.56 -0.27 -3.66
CA LEU A 57 8.17 -1.68 -3.63
C LEU A 57 8.50 -2.42 -4.93
N ASN A 58 8.97 -1.74 -5.96
CA ASN A 58 9.50 -2.39 -7.15
C ASN A 58 10.79 -3.15 -6.80
N PRO A 59 11.09 -4.30 -7.46
CA PRO A 59 12.29 -5.08 -7.18
C PRO A 59 13.56 -4.26 -7.36
N ALA A 60 14.34 -4.09 -6.30
CA ALA A 60 15.53 -3.24 -6.32
C ALA A 60 16.64 -3.76 -7.25
N SER A 61 16.63 -5.07 -7.55
CA SER A 61 17.63 -5.73 -8.42
C SER A 61 17.61 -5.19 -9.86
N ASN A 62 16.42 -4.85 -10.36
CA ASN A 62 16.26 -4.45 -11.75
C ASN A 62 15.59 -3.07 -11.95
N THR A 63 15.13 -2.42 -10.88
CA THR A 63 14.47 -1.11 -10.97
C THR A 63 15.48 0.02 -10.82
N ARG A 64 15.35 1.05 -11.65
CA ARG A 64 16.12 2.30 -11.56
C ARG A 64 15.18 3.50 -11.64
N ILE A 65 15.21 4.37 -10.61
CA ILE A 65 14.68 5.73 -10.71
C ILE A 65 15.75 6.54 -11.43
N LYS A 66 15.48 6.93 -12.68
CA LYS A 66 16.43 7.64 -13.54
C LYS A 66 16.54 9.11 -13.17
N SER A 67 15.39 9.72 -12.92
CA SER A 67 15.27 11.12 -12.52
C SER A 67 13.90 11.40 -11.90
N GLY A 68 13.73 12.59 -11.36
CA GLY A 68 12.53 13.03 -10.70
C GLY A 68 12.58 12.92 -9.19
N GLU A 69 11.59 13.51 -8.55
CA GLU A 69 11.47 13.58 -7.09
C GLU A 69 10.11 13.04 -6.65
N ILE A 70 10.07 12.45 -5.46
CA ILE A 70 8.84 12.00 -4.79
C ILE A 70 8.84 12.64 -3.40
N LEU A 71 8.17 13.79 -3.25
CA LEU A 71 8.12 14.53 -2.00
C LEU A 71 6.88 14.11 -1.21
N PHE A 72 7.09 13.48 -0.07
CA PHE A 72 6.04 13.18 0.92
C PHE A 72 6.24 14.06 2.15
N GLU A 73 5.28 14.94 2.43
CA GLU A 73 5.40 15.95 3.49
C GLU A 73 6.72 16.75 3.39
N GLY A 74 7.10 17.13 2.18
CA GLY A 74 8.33 17.88 1.89
C GLY A 74 9.63 17.04 1.90
N LYS A 75 9.58 15.75 2.24
CA LYS A 75 10.75 14.86 2.26
C LYS A 75 10.83 14.02 0.99
N ASP A 76 11.97 14.06 0.29
CA ASP A 76 12.18 13.28 -0.93
C ASP A 76 12.42 11.79 -0.63
N LEU A 77 11.44 10.96 -0.99
CA LEU A 77 11.47 9.51 -0.78
C LEU A 77 12.45 8.78 -1.71
N THR A 78 12.95 9.42 -2.77
CA THR A 78 13.92 8.80 -3.68
C THR A 78 15.29 8.66 -3.03
N THR A 79 15.62 9.53 -2.07
CA THR A 79 16.94 9.65 -1.43
C THR A 79 17.00 9.11 0.00
N VAL A 80 15.84 8.88 0.65
CA VAL A 80 15.81 8.39 2.04
C VAL A 80 16.38 6.99 2.19
N THR A 81 16.93 6.70 3.37
CA THR A 81 17.39 5.35 3.73
C THR A 81 16.24 4.35 3.83
N GLU A 82 16.52 3.06 3.72
CA GLU A 82 15.50 2.02 3.89
C GLU A 82 14.84 2.06 5.28
N LYS A 83 15.61 2.37 6.32
CA LYS A 83 15.10 2.55 7.69
C LYS A 83 14.05 3.67 7.80
N GLU A 84 14.27 4.75 7.05
CA GLU A 84 13.32 5.86 6.97
C GLU A 84 12.10 5.47 6.12
N MET A 85 12.32 4.78 5.00
CA MET A 85 11.24 4.28 4.15
C MET A 85 10.32 3.30 4.89
N GLN A 86 10.85 2.45 5.77
CA GLN A 86 10.06 1.57 6.63
C GLN A 86 9.13 2.34 7.58
N LYS A 87 9.49 3.56 8.00
CA LYS A 87 8.60 4.42 8.81
C LYS A 87 7.49 5.05 7.97
N VAL A 88 7.76 5.32 6.70
CA VAL A 88 6.76 5.86 5.76
C VAL A 88 5.77 4.78 5.37
N ARG A 89 6.25 3.55 5.09
CA ARG A 89 5.37 2.41 4.78
C ARG A 89 4.51 2.06 5.98
N GLY A 90 3.21 2.10 5.77
CA GLY A 90 2.17 1.86 6.77
C GLY A 90 1.58 3.17 7.29
N ALA A 91 2.18 3.83 8.27
CA ALA A 91 1.62 5.03 8.88
C ALA A 91 1.63 6.28 7.97
N GLY A 92 2.61 6.42 7.08
CA GLY A 92 2.64 7.49 6.08
C GLY A 92 1.79 7.13 4.87
N ILE A 93 2.20 6.10 4.15
CA ILE A 93 1.59 5.62 2.91
C ILE A 93 1.31 4.12 3.06
N SER A 94 0.07 3.72 2.78
CA SER A 94 -0.34 2.32 2.72
C SER A 94 -0.87 1.98 1.33
N MET A 95 -0.86 0.69 0.96
CA MET A 95 -1.27 0.26 -0.37
C MET A 95 -2.17 -0.97 -0.31
N VAL A 96 -3.25 -0.92 -1.08
CA VAL A 96 -4.08 -2.07 -1.43
C VAL A 96 -3.63 -2.58 -2.79
N PHE A 97 -3.15 -3.81 -2.83
CA PHE A 97 -2.66 -4.44 -4.06
C PHE A 97 -3.81 -5.04 -4.88
N GLN A 98 -3.60 -5.15 -6.17
CA GLN A 98 -4.55 -5.71 -7.13
C GLN A 98 -4.94 -7.16 -6.80
N ASP A 99 -3.97 -7.99 -6.42
CA ASP A 99 -4.20 -9.40 -6.09
C ASP A 99 -4.20 -9.64 -4.57
N PRO A 100 -5.37 -9.91 -3.96
CA PRO A 100 -5.48 -10.19 -2.54
C PRO A 100 -4.89 -11.55 -2.14
N MET A 101 -4.68 -12.46 -3.12
CA MET A 101 -4.12 -13.79 -2.84
C MET A 101 -2.66 -13.74 -2.45
N THR A 102 -1.91 -12.82 -3.03
CA THR A 102 -0.49 -12.61 -2.73
C THR A 102 -0.26 -11.68 -1.54
N ALA A 103 -1.27 -10.89 -1.17
CA ALA A 103 -1.17 -9.93 -0.07
C ALA A 103 -1.36 -10.55 1.33
N LEU A 104 -2.10 -11.68 1.43
CA LEU A 104 -2.39 -12.34 2.70
C LEU A 104 -1.46 -13.54 2.93
N ASN A 105 -0.88 -13.63 4.12
CA ASN A 105 -0.11 -14.81 4.52
C ASN A 105 -1.06 -16.00 4.79
N PRO A 106 -1.01 -17.09 4.00
CA PRO A 106 -1.93 -18.21 4.12
C PRO A 106 -1.78 -19.02 5.41
N THR A 107 -0.64 -18.92 6.08
CA THR A 107 -0.32 -19.67 7.31
C THR A 107 -0.68 -18.92 8.59
N MET A 108 -1.14 -17.67 8.49
CA MET A 108 -1.53 -16.85 9.62
C MET A 108 -3.04 -16.58 9.60
N THR A 109 -3.66 -16.51 10.80
CA THR A 109 -5.06 -16.08 10.90
C THR A 109 -5.20 -14.61 10.48
N ILE A 110 -6.40 -14.25 10.03
CA ILE A 110 -6.70 -12.86 9.66
C ILE A 110 -6.49 -11.92 10.84
N GLY A 111 -6.93 -12.33 12.03
CA GLY A 111 -6.73 -11.55 13.25
C GLY A 111 -5.26 -11.29 13.55
N SER A 112 -4.41 -12.30 13.41
CA SER A 112 -2.96 -12.15 13.65
C SER A 112 -2.34 -11.12 12.71
N GLN A 113 -2.71 -11.13 11.43
CA GLN A 113 -2.16 -10.20 10.43
C GLN A 113 -2.60 -8.75 10.68
N ILE A 114 -3.86 -8.52 11.05
CA ILE A 114 -4.36 -7.17 11.39
C ILE A 114 -3.74 -6.69 12.70
N ILE A 115 -3.70 -7.53 13.73
CA ILE A 115 -3.16 -7.20 15.05
C ILE A 115 -1.68 -6.88 15.00
N GLU A 116 -0.89 -7.64 14.22
CA GLU A 116 0.54 -7.36 14.01
C GLU A 116 0.74 -5.94 13.47
N ASN A 117 -0.03 -5.56 12.46
CA ASN A 117 0.03 -4.24 11.85
C ASN A 117 -0.35 -3.12 12.83
N LEU A 118 -1.43 -3.29 13.60
CA LEU A 118 -1.86 -2.35 14.64
C LEU A 118 -0.80 -2.16 15.72
N ARG A 119 -0.19 -3.26 16.20
CA ARG A 119 0.85 -3.19 17.23
C ARG A 119 2.12 -2.53 16.70
N LYS A 120 2.52 -2.82 15.48
CA LYS A 120 3.72 -2.25 14.86
C LYS A 120 3.60 -0.74 14.64
N HIS A 121 2.47 -0.28 14.12
CA HIS A 121 2.30 1.11 13.69
C HIS A 121 1.59 2.01 14.71
N GLN A 122 0.68 1.46 15.52
CA GLN A 122 -0.09 2.22 16.51
C GLN A 122 0.29 1.92 17.96
N LYS A 123 1.28 1.03 18.18
CA LYS A 123 1.79 0.67 19.53
C LYS A 123 0.69 0.19 20.50
N MET A 124 -0.40 -0.35 19.98
CA MET A 124 -1.52 -0.87 20.79
C MET A 124 -1.11 -2.12 21.58
N ASN A 125 -1.67 -2.29 22.77
CA ASN A 125 -1.59 -3.56 23.46
C ASN A 125 -2.48 -4.61 22.76
N ILE A 126 -2.30 -5.90 23.11
CA ILE A 126 -2.98 -7.02 22.41
C ILE A 126 -4.51 -6.95 22.51
N ARG A 127 -5.05 -6.50 23.65
CA ARG A 127 -6.50 -6.41 23.88
C ARG A 127 -7.12 -5.28 23.04
N GLU A 128 -6.47 -4.12 23.01
CA GLU A 128 -6.86 -2.98 22.18
C GLU A 128 -6.78 -3.31 20.70
N ALA A 129 -5.66 -3.91 20.26
CA ALA A 129 -5.45 -4.29 18.87
C ALA A 129 -6.50 -5.31 18.39
N ARG A 130 -6.88 -6.28 19.26
CA ARG A 130 -7.92 -7.24 18.91
C ARG A 130 -9.30 -6.57 18.72
N ARG A 131 -9.69 -5.69 19.64
CA ARG A 131 -10.93 -4.92 19.51
C ARG A 131 -10.92 -4.10 18.23
N ARG A 132 -9.83 -3.37 17.97
CA ARG A 132 -9.67 -2.56 16.78
C ARG A 132 -9.69 -3.38 15.49
N ALA A 133 -9.12 -4.56 15.50
CA ALA A 133 -9.17 -5.50 14.37
C ALA A 133 -10.61 -5.93 14.06
N ALA A 134 -11.43 -6.21 15.08
CA ALA A 134 -12.85 -6.51 14.88
C ALA A 134 -13.62 -5.33 14.29
N GLU A 135 -13.38 -4.11 14.78
CA GLU A 135 -13.97 -2.87 14.25
C GLU A 135 -13.59 -2.65 12.78
N LEU A 136 -12.33 -2.88 12.40
CA LEU A 136 -11.86 -2.77 11.03
C LEU A 136 -12.53 -3.78 10.09
N LEU A 137 -12.70 -5.04 10.53
CA LEU A 137 -13.44 -6.02 9.75
C LEU A 137 -14.91 -5.61 9.57
N GLN A 138 -15.55 -5.07 10.61
CA GLN A 138 -16.90 -4.56 10.51
C GLN A 138 -16.99 -3.36 9.55
N LEU A 139 -16.05 -2.44 9.59
CA LEU A 139 -15.97 -1.28 8.71
C LEU A 139 -15.94 -1.67 7.23
N VAL A 140 -15.24 -2.76 6.89
CA VAL A 140 -15.20 -3.28 5.51
C VAL A 140 -16.36 -4.25 5.18
N GLY A 141 -17.39 -4.33 6.03
CA GLY A 141 -18.58 -5.11 5.79
C GLY A 141 -18.42 -6.62 5.99
N ILE A 142 -17.51 -7.04 6.88
CA ILE A 142 -17.38 -8.44 7.30
C ILE A 142 -18.10 -8.63 8.62
N SER A 143 -19.16 -9.47 8.61
CA SER A 143 -19.93 -9.83 9.80
C SER A 143 -19.24 -10.92 10.64
N HIS A 144 -19.75 -11.17 11.87
CA HIS A 144 -19.24 -12.18 12.80
C HIS A 144 -17.72 -12.04 13.08
N THR A 145 -17.27 -10.82 13.28
CA THR A 145 -15.85 -10.44 13.30
C THR A 145 -14.99 -11.26 14.25
N GLU A 146 -15.47 -11.54 15.48
CA GLU A 146 -14.73 -12.33 16.47
C GLU A 146 -14.43 -13.77 16.01
N ALA A 147 -15.37 -14.40 15.30
CA ALA A 147 -15.15 -15.72 14.70
C ALA A 147 -14.21 -15.62 13.49
N ARG A 148 -14.39 -14.58 12.66
CA ARG A 148 -13.59 -14.34 11.47
C ARG A 148 -12.12 -14.02 11.75
N LEU A 149 -11.82 -13.34 12.85
CA LEU A 149 -10.44 -13.08 13.28
C LEU A 149 -9.62 -14.36 13.52
N LYS A 150 -10.28 -15.47 13.87
CA LYS A 150 -9.62 -16.78 14.10
C LYS A 150 -9.42 -17.59 12.82
N GLN A 151 -9.99 -17.17 11.71
CA GLN A 151 -9.97 -17.89 10.43
C GLN A 151 -8.73 -17.54 9.61
N TYR A 152 -8.39 -18.44 8.69
CA TYR A 152 -7.29 -18.31 7.75
C TYR A 152 -7.78 -17.77 6.39
N PRO A 153 -6.90 -17.18 5.56
CA PRO A 153 -7.29 -16.60 4.27
C PRO A 153 -8.08 -17.55 3.36
N HIS A 154 -7.73 -18.83 3.32
CA HIS A 154 -8.41 -19.82 2.46
C HIS A 154 -9.89 -20.06 2.81
N GLN A 155 -10.34 -19.65 4.01
CA GLN A 155 -11.73 -19.80 4.49
C GLN A 155 -12.64 -18.63 4.05
N PHE A 156 -12.11 -17.69 3.23
CA PHE A 156 -12.82 -16.51 2.75
C PHE A 156 -12.96 -16.52 1.22
N SER A 157 -14.07 -15.99 0.70
CA SER A 157 -14.21 -15.72 -0.73
C SER A 157 -13.23 -14.66 -1.23
N GLY A 158 -13.01 -14.57 -2.55
CA GLY A 158 -12.13 -13.57 -3.15
C GLY A 158 -12.48 -12.15 -2.72
N GLY A 159 -13.74 -11.76 -2.83
CA GLY A 159 -14.21 -10.43 -2.41
C GLY A 159 -14.07 -10.18 -0.90
N MET A 160 -14.20 -11.20 -0.05
CA MET A 160 -13.92 -11.06 1.39
C MET A 160 -12.42 -10.88 1.66
N ARG A 161 -11.55 -11.59 0.95
CA ARG A 161 -10.10 -11.42 1.06
C ARG A 161 -9.69 -10.01 0.66
N GLN A 162 -10.27 -9.46 -0.41
CA GLN A 162 -10.03 -8.08 -0.82
C GLN A 162 -10.41 -7.09 0.28
N ARG A 163 -11.58 -7.25 0.89
CA ARG A 163 -12.01 -6.42 2.03
C ARG A 163 -11.07 -6.53 3.22
N ILE A 164 -10.54 -7.73 3.50
CA ILE A 164 -9.55 -7.95 4.56
C ILE A 164 -8.23 -7.23 4.24
N VAL A 165 -7.75 -7.27 3.00
CA VAL A 165 -6.54 -6.51 2.58
C VAL A 165 -6.76 -5.01 2.78
N ILE A 166 -7.96 -4.49 2.46
CA ILE A 166 -8.33 -3.10 2.73
C ILE A 166 -8.29 -2.82 4.24
N ALA A 167 -8.86 -3.70 5.08
CA ALA A 167 -8.82 -3.54 6.54
C ALA A 167 -7.39 -3.51 7.09
N ILE A 168 -6.49 -4.36 6.57
CA ILE A 168 -5.06 -4.38 6.93
C ILE A 168 -4.39 -3.05 6.51
N ALA A 169 -4.66 -2.55 5.32
CA ALA A 169 -4.10 -1.29 4.86
C ALA A 169 -4.56 -0.10 5.72
N LEU A 170 -5.82 -0.11 6.16
CA LEU A 170 -6.39 0.91 7.06
C LEU A 170 -5.89 0.77 8.51
N ALA A 171 -5.45 -0.43 8.92
CA ALA A 171 -4.99 -0.68 10.30
C ALA A 171 -3.81 0.21 10.72
N SER A 172 -2.95 0.60 9.79
CA SER A 172 -1.84 1.52 10.05
C SER A 172 -2.27 2.97 10.26
N ASN A 173 -3.54 3.31 9.99
CA ASN A 173 -4.08 4.68 9.94
C ASN A 173 -3.24 5.61 9.02
N PRO A 174 -3.08 5.26 7.74
CA PRO A 174 -2.19 5.95 6.83
C PRO A 174 -2.67 7.36 6.49
N LYS A 175 -1.73 8.25 6.19
CA LYS A 175 -2.02 9.60 5.67
C LYS A 175 -2.43 9.55 4.19
N ILE A 176 -1.89 8.60 3.43
CA ILE A 176 -2.23 8.31 2.03
C ILE A 176 -2.54 6.81 1.89
N LEU A 177 -3.67 6.50 1.28
CA LEU A 177 -4.02 5.15 0.86
C LEU A 177 -3.95 5.06 -0.66
N ILE A 178 -3.07 4.22 -1.17
CA ILE A 178 -2.97 3.89 -2.59
C ILE A 178 -3.83 2.65 -2.85
N ALA A 179 -4.71 2.72 -3.84
CA ALA A 179 -5.52 1.57 -4.27
C ALA A 179 -5.17 1.24 -5.74
N ASP A 180 -4.49 0.11 -5.96
CA ASP A 180 -4.10 -0.37 -7.27
C ASP A 180 -5.13 -1.40 -7.73
N GLU A 181 -6.13 -0.96 -8.52
CA GLU A 181 -7.27 -1.76 -9.00
C GLU A 181 -7.95 -2.57 -7.87
N PRO A 182 -8.48 -1.90 -6.82
CA PRO A 182 -8.88 -2.57 -5.57
C PRO A 182 -10.16 -3.41 -5.67
N THR A 183 -10.85 -3.35 -6.78
CA THR A 183 -12.10 -4.10 -7.03
C THR A 183 -12.10 -4.69 -8.44
N THR A 184 -12.29 -5.97 -8.53
CA THR A 184 -12.67 -6.71 -9.75
C THR A 184 -14.06 -7.29 -9.57
#